data_d696b8a89d861298aae3f0edb2ccce8d
#
_entry.id   d696b8a89d861298aae3f0edb2ccce8d
#
_cell.length_a   1.000
_cell.length_b   1.000
_cell.length_c   1.000
_cell.angle_alpha   90.00
_cell.angle_beta   90.00
_cell.angle_gamma   90.00
#
_symmetry.space_group_name_H-M   'P 1'
#
loop_
_entity.id
_entity.type
_entity.pdbx_description
1 polymer ?
#
loop_
_entity_poly.entity_id
_entity_poly.type
_entity_poly.pdbx_seq_one_letter_code
_entity_poly.pdbx_strand_id
1 'polypeptide(L)'
;MNSMTGEQSICFEKPPYLFASASVAGKKEGEGPLGEKIDLICEDPMLGEENWEKAESMLQIKAIQLALEKAGKMPQQIRYIFAGDLLGQLIATSFGVEELEIPLFGLYGACSTCGETLSLAAMTVSAGYADQVLAVTSSHFGSAEKQFRFPLGYGNQRPLSATWTVTGSGAFLLSAQKSHCLLYTSDAADE
;
A
#
# COMPACT_ATOMS: atom_id res chain seq x y z
N MET A 1 14.49 -20.99 -13.65
CA MET A 1 13.22 -20.59 -14.31
C MET A 1 12.20 -20.26 -13.26
N ASN A 2 11.59 -19.08 -13.34
CA ASN A 2 10.41 -18.83 -12.52
C ASN A 2 9.39 -19.93 -12.82
N SER A 3 8.87 -20.59 -11.79
CA SER A 3 8.01 -21.76 -11.99
C SER A 3 6.71 -21.61 -11.18
N MET A 4 5.63 -22.12 -11.73
CA MET A 4 4.42 -22.36 -10.96
C MET A 4 4.68 -23.55 -10.04
N THR A 5 4.23 -23.43 -8.79
CA THR A 5 4.32 -24.49 -7.78
C THR A 5 2.92 -24.70 -7.24
N GLY A 6 2.42 -25.95 -7.32
CA GLY A 6 1.03 -26.22 -7.02
C GLY A 6 0.06 -25.54 -8.02
N GLU A 7 -1.13 -25.19 -7.58
CA GLU A 7 -2.17 -24.59 -8.44
C GLU A 7 -2.11 -23.07 -8.49
N GLN A 8 -1.62 -22.40 -7.44
CA GLN A 8 -1.73 -20.94 -7.26
C GLN A 8 -0.44 -20.27 -6.80
N SER A 9 0.64 -20.99 -6.52
CA SER A 9 1.88 -20.42 -6.01
C SER A 9 2.90 -20.17 -7.12
N ILE A 10 3.74 -19.16 -6.91
CA ILE A 10 4.84 -18.82 -7.81
C ILE A 10 6.14 -18.89 -7.01
N CYS A 11 7.12 -19.64 -7.53
CA CYS A 11 8.46 -19.67 -7.01
C CYS A 11 9.39 -18.81 -7.88
N PHE A 12 10.09 -17.87 -7.25
CA PHE A 12 11.00 -16.98 -7.94
C PHE A 12 12.41 -17.61 -8.05
N GLU A 13 12.95 -17.73 -9.26
CA GLU A 13 14.33 -18.16 -9.48
C GLU A 13 15.33 -17.10 -8.98
N LYS A 14 15.00 -15.85 -9.18
CA LYS A 14 15.72 -14.68 -8.65
C LYS A 14 14.79 -13.92 -7.72
N PRO A 15 14.68 -14.37 -6.47
CA PRO A 15 13.73 -13.78 -5.56
C PRO A 15 14.10 -12.33 -5.24
N PRO A 16 13.13 -11.41 -5.27
CA PRO A 16 13.36 -10.05 -4.83
C PRO A 16 13.46 -9.96 -3.32
N TYR A 17 13.99 -8.85 -2.85
CA TYR A 17 14.07 -8.53 -1.45
C TYR A 17 13.10 -7.40 -1.09
N LEU A 18 12.44 -7.52 0.04
CA LEU A 18 11.81 -6.39 0.69
C LEU A 18 12.93 -5.53 1.28
N PHE A 19 13.25 -4.43 0.62
CA PHE A 19 14.41 -3.61 0.95
C PHE A 19 14.10 -2.61 2.08
N ALA A 20 12.91 -2.02 2.04
CA ALA A 20 12.38 -1.15 3.08
C ALA A 20 10.86 -1.18 3.07
N SER A 21 10.27 -0.84 4.20
CA SER A 21 8.82 -0.64 4.33
C SER A 21 8.52 0.50 5.28
N ALA A 22 7.37 1.12 5.07
CA ALA A 22 6.85 2.14 5.97
C ALA A 22 5.34 2.00 6.13
N SER A 23 4.86 2.35 7.31
CA SER A 23 3.46 2.39 7.68
C SER A 23 3.10 3.76 8.25
N VAL A 24 2.02 4.33 7.71
CA VAL A 24 1.44 5.59 8.19
C VAL A 24 -0.01 5.32 8.53
N ALA A 25 -0.49 5.76 9.66
CA ALA A 25 -1.86 5.50 10.06
C ALA A 25 -2.48 6.67 10.81
N GLY A 26 -3.81 6.63 10.94
CA GLY A 26 -4.57 7.60 11.70
C GLY A 26 -4.46 7.40 13.21
N LYS A 27 -4.93 8.40 13.96
CA LYS A 27 -4.92 8.40 15.43
C LYS A 27 -5.54 7.14 16.04
N LYS A 28 -6.69 6.73 15.51
CA LYS A 28 -7.43 5.58 16.03
C LYS A 28 -6.66 4.27 15.92
N GLU A 29 -5.93 4.10 14.84
CA GLU A 29 -5.05 2.96 14.61
C GLU A 29 -3.84 3.00 15.57
N GLY A 30 -3.34 4.21 15.85
CA GLY A 30 -2.28 4.43 16.85
C GLY A 30 -2.67 4.07 18.27
N GLU A 31 -3.96 4.20 18.63
CA GLU A 31 -4.52 3.78 19.92
C GLU A 31 -4.72 2.26 20.02
N GLY A 32 -4.57 1.55 18.91
CA GLY A 32 -4.75 0.11 18.82
C GLY A 32 -3.54 -0.69 19.32
N PRO A 33 -3.66 -2.02 19.39
CA PRO A 33 -2.61 -2.90 19.93
C PRO A 33 -1.32 -2.92 19.10
N LEU A 34 -1.35 -2.45 17.87
CA LEU A 34 -0.19 -2.33 16.98
C LEU A 34 0.32 -0.90 16.83
N GLY A 35 -0.23 0.06 17.59
CA GLY A 35 0.13 1.47 17.47
C GLY A 35 1.63 1.74 17.58
N GLU A 36 2.32 1.10 18.51
CA GLU A 36 3.76 1.22 18.70
C GLU A 36 4.60 0.65 17.53
N LYS A 37 3.99 -0.13 16.63
CA LYS A 37 4.64 -0.71 15.46
C LYS A 37 4.47 0.13 14.20
N ILE A 38 3.59 1.14 14.25
CA ILE A 38 3.33 2.04 13.14
C ILE A 38 4.42 3.12 13.12
N ASP A 39 4.99 3.37 11.96
CA ASP A 39 6.11 4.30 11.83
C ASP A 39 5.71 5.76 12.02
N LEU A 40 4.51 6.13 11.57
CA LEU A 40 3.99 7.49 11.70
C LEU A 40 2.49 7.47 11.99
N ILE A 41 2.09 8.10 13.09
CA ILE A 41 0.68 8.34 13.42
C ILE A 41 0.31 9.79 13.06
N CYS A 42 -0.74 9.95 12.28
CA CYS A 42 -1.32 11.24 11.93
C CYS A 42 -2.51 11.53 12.86
N GLU A 43 -2.36 12.53 13.72
CA GLU A 43 -3.41 12.93 14.69
C GLU A 43 -4.63 13.57 14.02
N ASP A 44 -4.39 14.37 12.96
CA ASP A 44 -5.43 14.99 12.15
C ASP A 44 -5.87 14.03 11.05
N PRO A 45 -7.14 13.57 11.03
CA PRO A 45 -7.62 12.67 9.98
C PRO A 45 -7.70 13.33 8.60
N MET A 46 -7.72 14.66 8.53
CA MET A 46 -7.68 15.41 7.26
C MET A 46 -6.25 15.66 6.78
N LEU A 47 -5.24 15.47 7.61
CA LEU A 47 -3.83 15.77 7.31
C LEU A 47 -3.61 17.20 6.77
N GLY A 48 -4.47 18.14 7.16
CA GLY A 48 -4.48 19.52 6.68
C GLY A 48 -5.13 19.71 5.31
N GLU A 49 -5.71 18.68 4.72
CA GLU A 49 -6.30 18.71 3.39
C GLU A 49 -7.78 19.12 3.40
N GLU A 50 -8.31 19.48 2.22
CA GLU A 50 -9.68 20.01 2.07
C GLU A 50 -10.76 18.91 2.03
N ASN A 51 -10.39 17.68 1.69
CA ASN A 51 -11.30 16.54 1.56
C ASN A 51 -10.60 15.21 1.89
N TRP A 52 -11.42 14.16 2.08
CA TRP A 52 -10.94 12.85 2.50
C TRP A 52 -10.07 12.16 1.46
N GLU A 53 -10.36 12.37 0.19
CA GLU A 53 -9.61 11.77 -0.92
C GLU A 53 -8.19 12.36 -1.00
N LYS A 54 -8.04 13.68 -0.82
CA LYS A 54 -6.73 14.33 -0.70
C LYS A 54 -5.98 13.90 0.56
N ALA A 55 -6.69 13.76 1.69
CA ALA A 55 -6.10 13.25 2.92
C ALA A 55 -5.54 11.82 2.72
N GLU A 56 -6.26 10.96 2.00
CA GLU A 56 -5.78 9.62 1.66
C GLU A 56 -4.57 9.66 0.71
N SER A 57 -4.57 10.55 -0.29
CA SER A 57 -3.39 10.80 -1.13
C SER A 57 -2.18 11.17 -0.29
N MET A 58 -2.37 12.05 0.69
CA MET A 58 -1.28 12.48 1.59
C MET A 58 -0.76 11.33 2.46
N LEU A 59 -1.61 10.37 2.88
CA LEU A 59 -1.15 9.17 3.58
C LEU A 59 -0.19 8.35 2.70
N GLN A 60 -0.53 8.16 1.41
CA GLN A 60 0.34 7.46 0.46
C GLN A 60 1.66 8.18 0.25
N ILE A 61 1.63 9.49 0.04
CA ILE A 61 2.85 10.32 -0.12
C ILE A 61 3.77 10.15 1.09
N LYS A 62 3.23 10.27 2.30
CA LYS A 62 4.00 10.11 3.55
C LYS A 62 4.60 8.70 3.69
N ALA A 63 3.83 7.66 3.37
CA ALA A 63 4.32 6.29 3.42
C ALA A 63 5.44 6.04 2.41
N ILE A 64 5.31 6.55 1.18
CA ILE A 64 6.34 6.47 0.14
C ILE A 64 7.60 7.21 0.58
N GLN A 65 7.48 8.47 1.02
CA GLN A 65 8.60 9.28 1.47
C GLN A 65 9.37 8.58 2.60
N LEU A 66 8.65 8.07 3.59
CA LEU A 66 9.26 7.38 4.72
C LEU A 66 9.94 6.06 4.33
N ALA A 67 9.34 5.30 3.40
CA ALA A 67 9.96 4.07 2.88
C ALA A 67 11.24 4.37 2.10
N LEU A 68 11.24 5.42 1.27
CA LEU A 68 12.42 5.88 0.53
C LEU A 68 13.52 6.41 1.46
N GLU A 69 13.14 7.19 2.47
CA GLU A 69 14.08 7.68 3.50
C GLU A 69 14.76 6.53 4.24
N LYS A 70 14.00 5.55 4.72
CA LYS A 70 14.55 4.35 5.37
C LYS A 70 15.48 3.56 4.45
N ALA A 71 15.21 3.56 3.15
CA ALA A 71 16.02 2.90 2.15
C ALA A 71 17.26 3.70 1.74
N GLY A 72 17.34 4.98 2.08
CA GLY A 72 18.36 5.90 1.54
C GLY A 72 18.25 6.05 0.02
N LYS A 73 17.02 6.07 -0.53
CA LYS A 73 16.76 6.10 -1.96
C LYS A 73 16.01 7.36 -2.36
N MET A 74 16.20 7.77 -3.61
CA MET A 74 15.50 8.89 -4.22
C MET A 74 14.42 8.37 -5.19
N PRO A 75 13.32 9.11 -5.42
CA PRO A 75 12.25 8.71 -6.35
C PRO A 75 12.77 8.33 -7.74
N GLN A 76 13.78 9.02 -8.25
CA GLN A 76 14.36 8.79 -9.57
C GLN A 76 15.05 7.43 -9.73
N GLN A 77 15.30 6.72 -8.63
CA GLN A 77 15.87 5.37 -8.63
C GLN A 77 14.80 4.29 -8.73
N ILE A 78 13.53 4.67 -8.61
CA ILE A 78 12.38 3.77 -8.66
C ILE A 78 11.89 3.67 -10.09
N ARG A 79 11.77 2.45 -10.61
CA ARG A 79 11.35 2.22 -12.00
C ARG A 79 9.84 2.30 -12.18
N TYR A 80 9.08 1.72 -11.25
CA TYR A 80 7.62 1.62 -11.30
C TYR A 80 7.02 1.72 -9.91
N ILE A 81 5.76 2.16 -9.86
CA ILE A 81 4.89 2.06 -8.68
C ILE A 81 3.71 1.15 -9.04
N PHE A 82 3.49 0.13 -8.24
CA PHE A 82 2.26 -0.64 -8.20
C PHE A 82 1.45 -0.14 -7.01
N ALA A 83 0.34 0.51 -7.24
CA ALA A 83 -0.40 1.12 -6.15
C ALA A 83 -1.91 1.07 -6.35
N GLY A 84 -2.62 1.12 -5.25
CA GLY A 84 -4.07 1.23 -5.22
C GLY A 84 -4.57 1.69 -3.87
N ASP A 85 -5.80 2.16 -3.87
CA ASP A 85 -6.55 2.48 -2.66
C ASP A 85 -7.76 1.55 -2.54
N LEU A 86 -8.51 1.68 -1.45
CA LEU A 86 -9.67 0.82 -1.19
C LEU A 86 -10.80 1.01 -2.21
N LEU A 87 -10.82 2.14 -2.92
CA LEU A 87 -11.88 2.50 -3.86
C LEU A 87 -11.47 2.24 -5.31
N GLY A 88 -12.41 1.71 -6.11
CA GLY A 88 -12.15 1.31 -7.49
C GLY A 88 -11.78 2.45 -8.45
N GLN A 89 -12.04 3.69 -8.10
CA GLN A 89 -11.69 4.85 -8.91
C GLN A 89 -10.21 5.23 -8.82
N LEU A 90 -9.49 4.76 -7.81
CA LEU A 90 -8.07 5.06 -7.58
C LEU A 90 -7.77 6.57 -7.54
N ILE A 91 -8.71 7.37 -7.02
CA ILE A 91 -8.56 8.83 -6.98
C ILE A 91 -7.41 9.21 -6.05
N ALA A 92 -7.40 8.66 -4.84
CA ALA A 92 -6.35 8.94 -3.88
C ALA A 92 -4.97 8.51 -4.40
N THR A 93 -4.89 7.34 -5.01
CA THR A 93 -3.65 6.81 -5.58
C THR A 93 -3.14 7.67 -6.74
N SER A 94 -4.00 7.98 -7.71
CA SER A 94 -3.60 8.72 -8.90
C SER A 94 -3.03 10.09 -8.57
N PHE A 95 -3.69 10.84 -7.70
CA PHE A 95 -3.22 12.16 -7.27
C PHE A 95 -2.05 12.06 -6.27
N GLY A 96 -2.03 11.01 -5.43
CA GLY A 96 -0.97 10.85 -4.44
C GLY A 96 0.41 10.55 -5.04
N VAL A 97 0.48 9.91 -6.21
CA VAL A 97 1.76 9.52 -6.81
C VAL A 97 2.16 10.41 -8.00
N GLU A 98 1.29 11.31 -8.46
CA GLU A 98 1.52 12.13 -9.66
C GLU A 98 2.81 12.93 -9.60
N GLU A 99 3.08 13.60 -8.47
CA GLU A 99 4.26 14.46 -8.29
C GLU A 99 5.59 13.68 -8.26
N LEU A 100 5.54 12.35 -8.10
CA LEU A 100 6.75 11.53 -8.08
C LEU A 100 7.32 11.29 -9.47
N GLU A 101 6.55 11.53 -10.52
CA GLU A 101 6.93 11.32 -11.94
C GLU A 101 7.41 9.89 -12.23
N ILE A 102 6.91 8.90 -11.48
CA ILE A 102 7.23 7.49 -11.64
C ILE A 102 6.05 6.79 -12.31
N PRO A 103 6.25 5.98 -13.36
CA PRO A 103 5.17 5.24 -14.00
C PRO A 103 4.34 4.41 -13.01
N LEU A 104 3.03 4.64 -13.00
CA LEU A 104 2.06 4.01 -12.11
C LEU A 104 1.34 2.85 -12.81
N PHE A 105 1.29 1.70 -12.16
CA PHE A 105 0.33 0.65 -12.40
C PHE A 105 -0.74 0.69 -11.31
N GLY A 106 -1.90 1.25 -11.65
CA GLY A 106 -3.04 1.32 -10.73
C GLY A 106 -3.72 -0.04 -10.59
N LEU A 107 -3.92 -0.50 -9.37
CA LEU A 107 -4.47 -1.81 -9.04
C LEU A 107 -5.69 -1.68 -8.15
N TYR A 108 -6.66 -2.57 -8.36
CA TYR A 108 -7.86 -2.60 -7.55
C TYR A 108 -8.32 -4.01 -7.23
N GLY A 109 -8.12 -4.41 -6.01
CA GLY A 109 -8.66 -5.64 -5.41
C GLY A 109 -9.32 -5.36 -4.05
N ALA A 110 -9.70 -4.10 -3.78
CA ALA A 110 -10.20 -3.67 -2.48
C ALA A 110 -9.25 -4.14 -1.34
N CYS A 111 -9.69 -5.04 -0.48
CA CYS A 111 -8.87 -5.54 0.64
C CYS A 111 -7.65 -6.36 0.19
N SER A 112 -7.63 -6.91 -1.02
CA SER A 112 -6.51 -7.69 -1.56
C SER A 112 -5.43 -6.84 -2.26
N THR A 113 -5.65 -5.55 -2.46
CA THR A 113 -4.75 -4.66 -3.20
C THR A 113 -3.30 -4.71 -2.68
N CYS A 114 -3.09 -4.88 -1.37
CA CYS A 114 -1.75 -5.01 -0.81
C CYS A 114 -1.03 -6.27 -1.34
N GLY A 115 -1.71 -7.41 -1.36
CA GLY A 115 -1.17 -8.65 -1.91
C GLY A 115 -0.92 -8.54 -3.42
N GLU A 116 -1.83 -7.90 -4.16
CA GLU A 116 -1.69 -7.69 -5.61
C GLU A 116 -0.49 -6.81 -5.94
N THR A 117 -0.34 -5.65 -5.27
CA THR A 117 0.78 -4.74 -5.49
C THR A 117 2.12 -5.39 -5.18
N LEU A 118 2.22 -6.11 -4.06
CA LEU A 118 3.43 -6.84 -3.67
C LEU A 118 3.77 -7.96 -4.66
N SER A 119 2.77 -8.74 -5.08
CA SER A 119 2.97 -9.85 -6.03
C SER A 119 3.46 -9.36 -7.38
N LEU A 120 2.82 -8.34 -7.95
CA LEU A 120 3.22 -7.78 -9.25
C LEU A 120 4.58 -7.06 -9.19
N ALA A 121 4.85 -6.35 -8.11
CA ALA A 121 6.17 -5.76 -7.87
C ALA A 121 7.26 -6.84 -7.79
N ALA A 122 7.01 -7.93 -7.05
CA ALA A 122 7.94 -9.05 -6.93
C ALA A 122 8.18 -9.75 -8.27
N MET A 123 7.11 -10.01 -9.04
CA MET A 123 7.22 -10.58 -10.40
C MET A 123 8.07 -9.67 -11.31
N THR A 124 7.85 -8.36 -11.26
CA THR A 124 8.56 -7.38 -12.09
C THR A 124 10.06 -7.36 -11.80
N VAL A 125 10.44 -7.36 -10.52
CA VAL A 125 11.85 -7.40 -10.10
C VAL A 125 12.47 -8.77 -10.45
N SER A 126 11.79 -9.87 -10.14
CA SER A 126 12.27 -11.22 -10.43
C SER A 126 12.48 -11.47 -11.92
N ALA A 127 11.63 -10.90 -12.78
CA ALA A 127 11.74 -10.99 -14.22
C ALA A 127 12.84 -10.08 -14.81
N GLY A 128 13.43 -9.20 -14.02
CA GLY A 128 14.48 -8.28 -14.45
C GLY A 128 13.98 -7.05 -15.22
N TYR A 129 12.68 -6.72 -15.12
CA TYR A 129 12.13 -5.51 -15.72
C TYR A 129 12.41 -4.25 -14.91
N ALA A 130 12.78 -4.41 -13.64
CA ALA A 130 13.17 -3.32 -12.76
C ALA A 130 14.11 -3.81 -11.66
N ASP A 131 15.04 -2.95 -11.23
CA ASP A 131 15.89 -3.20 -10.07
C ASP A 131 15.22 -2.78 -8.76
N GLN A 132 14.36 -1.77 -8.82
CA GLN A 132 13.64 -1.21 -7.67
C GLN A 132 12.23 -0.80 -8.06
N VAL A 133 11.26 -1.21 -7.25
CA VAL A 133 9.82 -0.99 -7.47
C VAL A 133 9.16 -0.69 -6.14
N LEU A 134 8.23 0.26 -6.13
CA LEU A 134 7.35 0.51 -5.00
C LEU A 134 6.03 -0.26 -5.14
N ALA A 135 5.57 -0.84 -4.04
CA ALA A 135 4.22 -1.35 -3.85
C ALA A 135 3.56 -0.51 -2.75
N VAL A 136 2.41 0.10 -3.04
CA VAL A 136 1.76 1.06 -2.13
C VAL A 136 0.27 0.82 -2.06
N THR A 137 -0.28 0.86 -0.86
CA THR A 137 -1.73 0.75 -0.65
C THR A 137 -2.20 1.68 0.44
N SER A 138 -3.45 2.09 0.35
CA SER A 138 -4.09 2.92 1.37
C SER A 138 -5.56 2.62 1.56
N SER A 139 -6.08 3.12 2.64
CA SER A 139 -7.51 3.32 2.88
C SER A 139 -7.69 4.52 3.81
N HIS A 140 -8.87 5.15 3.70
CA HIS A 140 -9.27 6.22 4.60
C HIS A 140 -10.73 6.05 4.98
N PHE A 141 -11.04 6.12 6.27
CA PHE A 141 -12.41 5.88 6.74
C PHE A 141 -13.43 6.82 6.08
N GLY A 142 -13.09 8.09 5.88
CA GLY A 142 -13.99 9.10 5.32
C GLY A 142 -14.36 8.82 3.87
N SER A 143 -13.40 8.51 3.00
CA SER A 143 -13.63 8.16 1.60
C SER A 143 -14.36 6.83 1.49
N ALA A 144 -13.96 5.82 2.26
CA ALA A 144 -14.58 4.50 2.26
C ALA A 144 -16.02 4.51 2.75
N GLU A 145 -16.32 5.22 3.85
CA GLU A 145 -17.68 5.30 4.39
C GLU A 145 -18.65 5.99 3.42
N LYS A 146 -18.20 7.00 2.66
CA LYS A 146 -19.00 7.61 1.59
C LYS A 146 -19.46 6.60 0.55
N GLN A 147 -18.59 5.68 0.17
CA GLN A 147 -18.88 4.73 -0.90
C GLN A 147 -19.63 3.49 -0.41
N PHE A 148 -19.24 2.92 0.73
CA PHE A 148 -19.77 1.64 1.18
C PHE A 148 -21.04 1.77 2.02
N ARG A 149 -21.32 2.94 2.58
CA ARG A 149 -22.53 3.21 3.38
C ARG A 149 -23.51 4.10 2.62
N PHE A 150 -24.04 3.57 1.55
CA PHE A 150 -25.07 4.25 0.76
C PHE A 150 -26.48 3.76 1.15
N PRO A 151 -27.49 4.66 1.26
CA PRO A 151 -27.39 6.12 1.16
C PRO A 151 -26.72 6.75 2.40
N LEU A 152 -25.93 7.80 2.18
CA LEU A 152 -25.15 8.50 3.21
C LEU A 152 -25.95 8.99 4.42
N GLY A 153 -27.24 9.29 4.23
CA GLY A 153 -28.12 9.68 5.32
C GLY A 153 -28.24 8.63 6.42
N TYR A 154 -27.99 7.37 6.12
CA TYR A 154 -27.96 6.28 7.09
C TYR A 154 -26.54 5.90 7.52
N GLY A 155 -25.52 6.43 6.86
CA GLY A 155 -24.12 6.15 7.18
C GLY A 155 -23.71 6.53 8.59
N ASN A 156 -24.40 7.51 9.19
CA ASN A 156 -24.16 7.96 10.57
C ASN A 156 -24.81 7.03 11.61
N GLN A 157 -25.73 6.18 11.22
CA GLN A 157 -26.43 5.24 12.10
C GLN A 157 -25.64 3.93 12.21
N ARG A 158 -24.51 4.03 12.82
CA ARG A 158 -23.57 2.93 12.93
C ARG A 158 -23.83 2.13 14.21
N PRO A 159 -24.08 0.82 14.14
CA PRO A 159 -24.15 0.01 15.34
C PRO A 159 -22.80 -0.07 16.05
N LEU A 160 -22.80 -0.19 17.37
CA LEU A 160 -21.57 -0.27 18.16
C LEU A 160 -20.68 -1.47 17.78
N SER A 161 -21.29 -2.51 17.21
CA SER A 161 -20.57 -3.71 16.72
C SER A 161 -19.93 -3.55 15.34
N ALA A 162 -20.19 -2.45 14.62
CA ALA A 162 -19.60 -2.23 13.30
C ALA A 162 -18.12 -1.89 13.43
N THR A 163 -17.30 -2.52 12.58
CA THR A 163 -15.87 -2.21 12.47
C THR A 163 -15.65 -0.89 11.74
N TRP A 164 -14.55 -0.23 12.01
CA TRP A 164 -14.11 0.94 11.26
C TRP A 164 -13.25 0.53 10.08
N THR A 165 -13.40 1.26 8.97
CA THR A 165 -12.39 1.19 7.91
C THR A 165 -11.09 1.77 8.44
N VAL A 166 -10.00 1.05 8.25
CA VAL A 166 -8.67 1.51 8.65
C VAL A 166 -8.32 2.80 7.90
N THR A 167 -7.72 3.75 8.60
CA THR A 167 -7.12 4.94 8.02
C THR A 167 -5.61 4.76 8.04
N GLY A 168 -5.02 4.55 6.87
CA GLY A 168 -3.58 4.34 6.80
C GLY A 168 -3.10 4.01 5.39
N SER A 169 -1.79 3.99 5.26
CA SER A 169 -1.08 3.57 4.06
C SER A 169 0.16 2.75 4.42
N GLY A 170 0.43 1.75 3.59
CA GLY A 170 1.66 0.97 3.61
C GLY A 170 2.42 1.14 2.31
N ALA A 171 3.73 1.38 2.39
CA ALA A 171 4.62 1.41 1.25
C ALA A 171 5.76 0.40 1.44
N PHE A 172 6.06 -0.34 0.38
CA PHE A 172 7.08 -1.38 0.35
C PHE A 172 8.00 -1.14 -0.83
N LEU A 173 9.30 -1.08 -0.57
CA LEU A 173 10.32 -1.03 -1.61
C LEU A 173 10.87 -2.43 -1.86
N LEU A 174 10.61 -2.97 -3.04
CA LEU A 174 11.17 -4.23 -3.50
C LEU A 174 12.39 -3.97 -4.37
N SER A 175 13.41 -4.80 -4.21
CA SER A 175 14.68 -4.63 -4.91
C SER A 175 15.32 -5.96 -5.30
N ALA A 176 16.07 -5.95 -6.40
CA ALA A 176 17.00 -7.02 -6.75
C ALA A 176 18.24 -7.03 -5.83
N GLN A 177 18.50 -5.93 -5.14
CA GLN A 177 19.61 -5.81 -4.19
C GLN A 177 19.30 -6.57 -2.90
N LYS A 178 20.27 -7.31 -2.39
CA LYS A 178 20.15 -8.09 -1.15
C LYS A 178 19.78 -7.21 0.05
N SER A 179 18.83 -7.69 0.84
CA SER A 179 18.45 -7.15 2.14
C SER A 179 18.16 -8.31 3.10
N HIS A 180 17.72 -7.99 4.32
CA HIS A 180 17.44 -9.00 5.34
C HIS A 180 16.13 -9.79 5.10
N CYS A 181 15.22 -9.26 4.28
CA CYS A 181 13.93 -9.88 4.00
C CYS A 181 13.84 -10.34 2.54
N LEU A 182 13.88 -11.64 2.33
CA LEU A 182 13.80 -12.28 1.03
C LEU A 182 12.37 -12.71 0.72
N LEU A 183 11.82 -12.29 -0.42
CA LEU A 183 10.53 -12.75 -0.93
C LEU A 183 10.76 -13.92 -1.92
N TYR A 184 10.80 -15.14 -1.44
CA TYR A 184 11.12 -16.30 -2.28
C TYR A 184 9.90 -17.03 -2.84
N THR A 185 8.76 -16.95 -2.16
CA THR A 185 7.48 -17.48 -2.64
C THR A 185 6.35 -16.50 -2.41
N SER A 186 5.34 -16.58 -3.27
CA SER A 186 4.02 -16.05 -2.99
C SER A 186 3.14 -17.27 -2.73
N ASP A 187 2.85 -17.53 -1.49
CA ASP A 187 1.91 -18.58 -1.09
C ASP A 187 0.58 -17.93 -0.68
N ALA A 188 -0.46 -18.26 -1.42
CA ALA A 188 -1.80 -17.95 -1.03
C ALA A 188 -2.46 -19.25 -0.58
N ALA A 189 -2.20 -19.61 0.67
CA ALA A 189 -2.98 -20.58 1.43
C ALA A 189 -3.23 -21.94 0.74
N ASP A 190 -2.22 -22.81 0.76
CA ASP A 190 -2.40 -24.25 0.70
C ASP A 190 -2.55 -24.86 2.12
N GLU A 191 -3.30 -24.16 3.01
CA GLU A 191 -3.69 -24.71 4.31
C GLU A 191 -5.21 -24.84 4.43
#